data_3420d2d3dbddc6ee663be723cf47a12f
#
_entry.id   3420d2d3dbddc6ee663be723cf47a12f
#
_cell.length_a   1.000
_cell.length_b   1.000
_cell.length_c   1.000
_cell.angle_alpha   90.00
_cell.angle_beta   90.00
_cell.angle_gamma   90.00
#
_symmetry.space_group_name_H-M   'P 1'
#
loop_
_entity.id
_entity.type
_entity.pdbx_description
1 polymer ?
#
loop_
_entity_poly.entity_id
_entity_poly.type
_entity_poly.pdbx_seq_one_letter_code
_entity_poly.pdbx_strand_id
1 'polypeptide(L)'
;MKNIIDEYGRNAGKIWEALNVNGSLPQTRLIRNTRLKNDEFHSAVGWLARESKINKQDMAQGPKYSLGETNLTTKIGGDAGRVWETLNTLGENDVSNIAKYARIDPDEVHAALGWLARENKIEVKYGKNQQTMFRLKNGGPISRGKQVKNTLM
;
A
#
# COMPACT_ATOMS: atom_id res chain seq x y z
N MET A 1 16.39 11.71 -4.79
CA MET A 1 15.46 11.27 -3.74
C MET A 1 14.31 10.50 -4.34
N LYS A 2 13.97 9.38 -3.77
CA LYS A 2 12.87 8.56 -4.28
C LYS A 2 11.53 9.16 -3.92
N ASN A 3 10.64 9.17 -4.89
CA ASN A 3 9.25 9.52 -4.66
C ASN A 3 8.46 8.23 -4.61
N ILE A 4 7.87 7.94 -3.45
CA ILE A 4 7.14 6.68 -3.25
C ILE A 4 5.97 6.54 -4.23
N ILE A 5 5.33 7.66 -4.55
CA ILE A 5 4.21 7.63 -5.46
C ILE A 5 4.65 7.19 -6.85
N ASP A 6 5.77 7.75 -7.34
CA ASP A 6 6.31 7.36 -8.64
C ASP A 6 6.74 5.91 -8.65
N GLU A 7 7.39 5.47 -7.58
CA GLU A 7 7.87 4.10 -7.48
C GLU A 7 6.72 3.10 -7.46
N TYR A 8 5.71 3.34 -6.64
CA TYR A 8 4.55 2.46 -6.55
C TYR A 8 3.77 2.44 -7.86
N GLY A 9 3.63 3.60 -8.49
CA GLY A 9 2.95 3.69 -9.77
C GLY A 9 3.67 2.90 -10.87
N ARG A 10 5.01 2.98 -10.91
CA ARG A 10 5.79 2.20 -11.88
C ARG A 10 5.61 0.70 -11.63
N ASN A 11 5.67 0.28 -10.38
CA ASN A 11 5.50 -1.12 -10.04
C ASN A 11 4.09 -1.61 -10.38
N ALA A 12 3.10 -0.76 -10.14
CA ALA A 12 1.72 -1.07 -10.53
C ALA A 12 1.61 -1.25 -12.05
N GLY A 13 2.30 -0.42 -12.81
CA GLY A 13 2.32 -0.54 -14.26
C GLY A 13 2.91 -1.87 -14.73
N LYS A 14 3.93 -2.37 -14.03
CA LYS A 14 4.51 -3.67 -14.37
C LYS A 14 3.50 -4.80 -14.16
N ILE A 15 2.75 -4.76 -13.07
CA ILE A 15 1.71 -5.76 -12.83
C ILE A 15 0.61 -5.65 -13.88
N TRP A 16 0.17 -4.44 -14.14
CA TRP A 16 -0.88 -4.21 -15.14
C TRP A 16 -0.48 -4.77 -16.49
N GLU A 17 0.75 -4.47 -16.93
CA GLU A 17 1.24 -4.93 -18.23
C GLU A 17 1.31 -6.46 -18.28
N ALA A 18 1.80 -7.10 -17.21
CA ALA A 18 1.91 -8.55 -17.19
C ALA A 18 0.54 -9.20 -17.31
N LEU A 19 -0.46 -8.66 -16.62
CA LEU A 19 -1.82 -9.20 -16.68
C LEU A 19 -2.49 -8.87 -18.02
N ASN A 20 -2.17 -7.71 -18.59
CA ASN A 20 -2.73 -7.32 -19.88
C ASN A 20 -2.23 -8.25 -21.00
N VAL A 21 -0.97 -8.62 -20.94
CA VAL A 21 -0.37 -9.49 -21.98
C VAL A 21 -0.76 -10.95 -21.78
N ASN A 22 -0.78 -11.44 -20.55
CA ASN A 22 -0.93 -12.86 -20.26
C ASN A 22 -2.32 -13.29 -19.81
N GLY A 23 -3.20 -12.33 -19.49
CA GLY A 23 -4.45 -12.66 -18.83
C GLY A 23 -4.22 -12.97 -17.37
N SER A 24 -5.13 -13.69 -16.74
CA SER A 24 -5.03 -14.05 -15.33
C SER A 24 -3.75 -14.81 -15.03
N LEU A 25 -3.10 -14.46 -13.91
CA LEU A 25 -1.88 -15.15 -13.49
C LEU A 25 -1.93 -15.45 -11.99
N PRO A 26 -1.44 -16.65 -11.59
CA PRO A 26 -1.22 -16.90 -10.16
C PRO A 26 -0.20 -15.93 -9.60
N GLN A 27 -0.31 -15.62 -8.31
CA GLN A 27 0.57 -14.67 -7.65
C GLN A 27 2.04 -15.00 -7.86
N THR A 28 2.40 -16.28 -7.71
CA THR A 28 3.79 -16.69 -7.85
C THR A 28 4.35 -16.38 -9.23
N ARG A 29 3.55 -16.61 -10.28
CA ARG A 29 3.98 -16.32 -11.64
C ARG A 29 4.03 -14.82 -11.91
N LEU A 30 3.07 -14.10 -11.35
CA LEU A 30 3.01 -12.65 -11.53
C LEU A 30 4.23 -11.98 -10.90
N ILE A 31 4.61 -12.41 -9.69
CA ILE A 31 5.81 -11.89 -9.04
C ILE A 31 7.04 -12.21 -9.88
N ARG A 32 7.14 -13.45 -10.38
CA ARG A 32 8.28 -13.85 -11.20
C ARG A 32 8.37 -13.05 -12.49
N ASN A 33 7.23 -12.86 -13.17
CA ASN A 33 7.21 -12.13 -14.43
C ASN A 33 7.61 -10.66 -14.26
N THR A 34 7.18 -10.05 -13.18
CA THR A 34 7.43 -8.62 -12.94
C THR A 34 8.76 -8.37 -12.29
N ARG A 35 9.37 -9.41 -11.68
CA ARG A 35 10.61 -9.32 -10.92
C ARG A 35 10.53 -8.34 -9.77
N LEU A 36 9.34 -8.13 -9.26
CA LEU A 36 9.15 -7.27 -8.09
C LEU A 36 9.50 -8.04 -6.83
N LYS A 37 10.05 -7.33 -5.84
CA LYS A 37 10.20 -7.89 -4.51
C LYS A 37 8.81 -8.06 -3.89
N ASN A 38 8.73 -8.87 -2.84
CA ASN A 38 7.44 -9.14 -2.22
C ASN A 38 6.73 -7.87 -1.75
N ASP A 39 7.47 -6.97 -1.09
CA ASP A 39 6.89 -5.72 -0.62
C ASP A 39 6.47 -4.83 -1.77
N GLU A 40 7.26 -4.79 -2.83
CA GLU A 40 6.93 -4.01 -4.03
C GLU A 40 5.68 -4.55 -4.70
N PHE A 41 5.53 -5.87 -4.71
CA PHE A 41 4.35 -6.50 -5.31
C PHE A 41 3.09 -6.10 -4.55
N HIS A 42 3.11 -6.24 -3.23
CA HIS A 42 1.91 -5.94 -2.45
C HIS A 42 1.54 -4.46 -2.47
N SER A 43 2.54 -3.58 -2.46
CA SER A 43 2.27 -2.14 -2.61
C SER A 43 1.63 -1.83 -3.95
N ALA A 44 2.11 -2.48 -5.01
CA ALA A 44 1.55 -2.27 -6.34
C ALA A 44 0.11 -2.80 -6.43
N VAL A 45 -0.17 -3.93 -5.79
CA VAL A 45 -1.54 -4.46 -5.74
C VAL A 45 -2.47 -3.47 -5.05
N GLY A 46 -2.02 -2.90 -3.93
CA GLY A 46 -2.83 -1.91 -3.22
C GLY A 46 -3.12 -0.69 -4.07
N TRP A 47 -2.11 -0.22 -4.81
CA TRP A 47 -2.28 0.90 -5.73
C TRP A 47 -3.34 0.58 -6.80
N LEU A 48 -3.22 -0.61 -7.43
CA LEU A 48 -4.17 -1.00 -8.47
C LEU A 48 -5.57 -1.23 -7.93
N ALA A 49 -5.68 -1.74 -6.71
CA ALA A 49 -6.98 -1.91 -6.07
C ALA A 49 -7.65 -0.56 -5.87
N ARG A 50 -6.88 0.45 -5.43
CA ARG A 50 -7.45 1.80 -5.25
C ARG A 50 -7.93 2.38 -6.57
N GLU A 51 -7.29 2.00 -7.68
CA GLU A 51 -7.73 2.42 -9.01
C GLU A 51 -8.85 1.55 -9.58
N SER A 52 -9.25 0.53 -8.84
CA SER A 52 -10.26 -0.47 -9.26
C SER A 52 -9.86 -1.17 -10.56
N LYS A 53 -8.59 -1.55 -10.66
CA LYS A 53 -8.05 -2.18 -11.86
C LYS A 53 -7.64 -3.63 -11.68
N ILE A 54 -7.65 -4.16 -10.45
CA ILE A 54 -7.17 -5.51 -10.20
C ILE A 54 -8.18 -6.29 -9.37
N ASN A 55 -8.36 -7.56 -9.73
CA ASN A 55 -9.26 -8.49 -9.09
C ASN A 55 -8.46 -9.68 -8.58
N LYS A 56 -8.81 -10.18 -7.41
CA LYS A 56 -8.11 -11.29 -6.78
C LYS A 56 -9.08 -12.44 -6.57
N GLN A 57 -8.67 -13.63 -6.98
CA GLN A 57 -9.42 -14.86 -6.74
C GLN A 57 -8.61 -15.75 -5.83
N ASP A 58 -9.23 -16.25 -4.77
CA ASP A 58 -8.55 -17.21 -3.90
C ASP A 58 -8.80 -18.60 -4.43
N MET A 59 -7.73 -19.24 -4.89
CA MET A 59 -7.79 -20.57 -5.48
C MET A 59 -7.13 -21.57 -4.53
N ALA A 60 -7.38 -22.86 -4.75
CA ALA A 60 -6.78 -23.91 -3.91
C ALA A 60 -5.26 -23.83 -3.90
N GLN A 61 -4.64 -23.45 -5.02
CA GLN A 61 -3.19 -23.35 -5.12
C GLN A 61 -2.64 -21.99 -4.77
N GLY A 62 -3.48 -21.07 -4.27
CA GLY A 62 -3.07 -19.75 -3.92
C GLY A 62 -3.78 -18.68 -4.73
N PRO A 63 -3.51 -17.40 -4.42
CA PRO A 63 -4.22 -16.32 -5.09
C PRO A 63 -3.89 -16.21 -6.58
N LYS A 64 -4.87 -15.77 -7.33
CA LYS A 64 -4.75 -15.52 -8.76
C LYS A 64 -5.29 -14.13 -9.03
N TYR A 65 -4.62 -13.39 -9.90
CA TYR A 65 -4.99 -12.00 -10.18
C TYR A 65 -5.38 -11.83 -11.64
N SER A 66 -6.28 -10.90 -11.89
CA SER A 66 -6.69 -10.52 -13.23
C SER A 66 -7.01 -9.03 -13.24
N LEU A 67 -7.03 -8.45 -14.44
CA LEU A 67 -7.48 -7.07 -14.60
C LEU A 67 -9.00 -7.04 -14.54
N GLY A 68 -9.53 -5.95 -14.01
CA GLY A 68 -10.97 -5.77 -13.91
C GLY A 68 -11.33 -5.02 -12.67
N GLU A 69 -12.62 -4.80 -12.50
CA GLU A 69 -13.13 -4.10 -11.34
C GLU A 69 -12.69 -4.83 -10.08
N THR A 70 -12.21 -4.07 -9.08
CA THR A 70 -11.61 -4.67 -7.90
C THR A 70 -12.66 -5.28 -6.97
N ASN A 71 -12.27 -6.41 -6.37
CA ASN A 71 -13.01 -7.00 -5.26
C ASN A 71 -12.25 -6.82 -3.94
N LEU A 72 -11.27 -5.90 -3.92
CA LEU A 72 -10.38 -5.73 -2.76
C LEU A 72 -10.66 -4.47 -1.96
N THR A 73 -11.71 -3.73 -2.30
CA THR A 73 -12.02 -2.47 -1.64
C THR A 73 -12.22 -2.65 -0.14
N THR A 74 -13.02 -3.64 0.26
CA THR A 74 -13.31 -3.87 1.67
C THR A 74 -12.06 -4.27 2.44
N LYS A 75 -11.28 -5.20 1.87
CA LYS A 75 -10.10 -5.70 2.57
C LYS A 75 -8.98 -4.67 2.60
N ILE A 76 -8.55 -4.20 1.43
CA ILE A 76 -7.39 -3.30 1.38
C ILE A 76 -7.77 -1.90 1.84
N GLY A 77 -8.97 -1.42 1.46
CA GLY A 77 -9.44 -0.13 1.94
C GLY A 77 -9.61 -0.12 3.46
N GLY A 78 -10.12 -1.23 4.03
CA GLY A 78 -10.22 -1.34 5.48
C GLY A 78 -8.87 -1.36 6.16
N ASP A 79 -7.91 -2.12 5.61
CA ASP A 79 -6.55 -2.14 6.15
C ASP A 79 -5.89 -0.77 6.01
N ALA A 80 -6.17 -0.06 4.90
CA ALA A 80 -5.63 1.29 4.71
C ALA A 80 -6.13 2.23 5.80
N GLY A 81 -7.39 2.09 6.19
CA GLY A 81 -7.91 2.88 7.31
C GLY A 81 -7.19 2.60 8.61
N ARG A 82 -6.87 1.32 8.87
CA ARG A 82 -6.11 0.95 10.07
C ARG A 82 -4.70 1.49 10.04
N VAL A 83 -4.03 1.42 8.88
CA VAL A 83 -2.68 1.96 8.73
C VAL A 83 -2.71 3.48 8.89
N TRP A 84 -3.68 4.13 8.28
CA TRP A 84 -3.84 5.58 8.44
C TRP A 84 -3.99 5.96 9.92
N GLU A 85 -4.86 5.23 10.63
CA GLU A 85 -5.08 5.52 12.06
C GLU A 85 -3.81 5.28 12.87
N THR A 86 -3.06 4.23 12.54
CA THR A 86 -1.80 3.94 13.20
C THR A 86 -0.81 5.08 13.02
N LEU A 87 -0.66 5.55 11.80
CA LEU A 87 0.26 6.66 11.53
C LEU A 87 -0.23 7.96 12.15
N ASN A 88 -1.56 8.14 12.20
CA ASN A 88 -2.13 9.31 12.84
C ASN A 88 -1.90 9.31 14.36
N THR A 89 -1.93 8.15 14.97
CA THR A 89 -1.77 8.02 16.42
C THR A 89 -0.29 8.00 16.83
N LEU A 90 0.52 7.22 16.14
CA LEU A 90 1.92 7.02 16.52
C LEU A 90 2.89 7.96 15.83
N GLY A 91 2.48 8.54 14.71
CA GLY A 91 3.39 9.33 13.89
C GLY A 91 4.21 8.43 12.97
N GLU A 92 5.30 8.97 12.48
CA GLU A 92 6.19 8.29 11.54
C GLU A 92 6.66 6.94 12.08
N ASN A 93 6.57 5.88 11.26
CA ASN A 93 6.94 4.56 11.71
C ASN A 93 7.30 3.64 10.55
N ASP A 94 7.96 2.52 10.88
CA ASP A 94 8.31 1.51 9.89
C ASP A 94 7.20 0.45 9.79
N VAL A 95 7.32 -0.40 8.77
CA VAL A 95 6.30 -1.41 8.49
C VAL A 95 6.12 -2.37 9.67
N SER A 96 7.22 -2.76 10.31
CA SER A 96 7.15 -3.71 11.42
C SER A 96 6.29 -3.18 12.56
N ASN A 97 6.51 -1.92 12.94
CA ASN A 97 5.73 -1.32 14.02
C ASN A 97 4.29 -1.06 13.61
N ILE A 98 4.08 -0.65 12.36
CA ILE A 98 2.73 -0.45 11.85
C ILE A 98 1.95 -1.76 11.91
N ALA A 99 2.57 -2.86 11.47
CA ALA A 99 1.93 -4.17 11.46
C ALA A 99 1.53 -4.60 12.87
N LYS A 100 2.43 -4.38 13.83
CA LYS A 100 2.13 -4.75 15.23
C LYS A 100 0.97 -3.95 15.79
N TYR A 101 1.00 -2.64 15.61
CA TYR A 101 -0.03 -1.79 16.17
C TYR A 101 -1.38 -2.01 15.50
N ALA A 102 -1.37 -2.10 14.18
CA ALA A 102 -2.59 -2.28 13.41
C ALA A 102 -3.12 -3.71 13.45
N ARG A 103 -2.27 -4.67 13.88
CA ARG A 103 -2.63 -6.09 14.00
C ARG A 103 -2.98 -6.70 12.65
N ILE A 104 -2.15 -6.40 11.66
CA ILE A 104 -2.25 -7.01 10.34
C ILE A 104 -0.85 -7.44 9.91
N ASP A 105 -0.79 -8.31 8.91
CA ASP A 105 0.49 -8.81 8.42
C ASP A 105 1.26 -7.75 7.66
N PRO A 106 2.61 -7.84 7.61
CA PRO A 106 3.39 -6.89 6.82
C PRO A 106 2.95 -6.79 5.35
N ASP A 107 2.58 -7.91 4.73
CA ASP A 107 2.09 -7.87 3.35
C ASP A 107 0.81 -7.02 3.25
N GLU A 108 -0.06 -7.14 4.24
CA GLU A 108 -1.27 -6.34 4.29
C GLU A 108 -0.96 -4.87 4.53
N VAL A 109 0.08 -4.59 5.33
CA VAL A 109 0.54 -3.21 5.51
C VAL A 109 1.01 -2.63 4.17
N HIS A 110 1.80 -3.40 3.41
CA HIS A 110 2.28 -2.90 2.12
C HIS A 110 1.15 -2.62 1.15
N ALA A 111 0.15 -3.50 1.09
CA ALA A 111 -1.00 -3.25 0.23
C ALA A 111 -1.76 -1.99 0.68
N ALA A 112 -1.92 -1.82 1.98
CA ALA A 112 -2.57 -0.62 2.53
C ALA A 112 -1.78 0.63 2.19
N LEU A 113 -0.45 0.56 2.27
CA LEU A 113 0.40 1.69 1.92
C LEU A 113 0.29 2.04 0.43
N GLY A 114 0.18 1.02 -0.43
CA GLY A 114 -0.04 1.27 -1.85
C GLY A 114 -1.36 2.00 -2.11
N TRP A 115 -2.40 1.57 -1.42
CA TRP A 115 -3.71 2.24 -1.49
C TRP A 115 -3.60 3.71 -1.04
N LEU A 116 -2.95 3.94 0.11
CA LEU A 116 -2.80 5.30 0.65
C LEU A 116 -1.91 6.16 -0.23
N ALA A 117 -0.88 5.57 -0.83
CA ALA A 117 -0.01 6.31 -1.74
C ALA A 117 -0.78 6.76 -2.98
N ARG A 118 -1.65 5.89 -3.51
CA ARG A 118 -2.48 6.27 -4.65
C ARG A 118 -3.42 7.40 -4.30
N GLU A 119 -3.84 7.48 -3.04
CA GLU A 119 -4.66 8.59 -2.55
C GLU A 119 -3.82 9.82 -2.19
N ASN A 120 -2.50 9.71 -2.33
CA ASN A 120 -1.57 10.80 -2.03
C ASN A 120 -1.63 11.22 -0.55
N LYS A 121 -1.81 10.24 0.33
CA LYS A 121 -1.97 10.51 1.76
C LYS A 121 -0.74 10.23 2.60
N ILE A 122 0.28 9.59 2.02
CA ILE A 122 1.49 9.23 2.77
C ILE A 122 2.73 9.67 2.02
N GLU A 123 3.81 9.75 2.77
CA GLU A 123 5.13 9.97 2.18
C GLU A 123 6.15 9.14 2.95
N VAL A 124 7.32 8.97 2.34
CA VAL A 124 8.37 8.10 2.84
C VAL A 124 9.55 8.95 3.26
N LYS A 125 10.18 8.53 4.34
CA LYS A 125 11.42 9.10 4.80
C LYS A 125 12.38 7.97 5.09
N TYR A 126 13.62 8.12 4.65
CA TYR A 126 14.64 7.11 4.92
C TYR A 126 15.39 7.52 6.17
N GLY A 127 15.31 6.66 7.18
CA GLY A 127 15.98 6.88 8.44
C GLY A 127 17.41 6.35 8.42
N LYS A 128 18.01 6.33 9.59
CA LYS A 128 19.35 5.78 9.75
C LYS A 128 19.36 4.32 9.30
N ASN A 129 20.50 3.89 8.77
CA ASN A 129 20.66 2.51 8.29
C ASN A 129 19.69 2.17 7.16
N GLN A 130 19.25 3.19 6.40
CA GLN A 130 18.38 3.00 5.24
C GLN A 130 17.03 2.39 5.60
N GLN A 131 16.63 2.51 6.86
CA GLN A 131 15.31 2.07 7.28
C GLN A 131 14.25 2.96 6.65
N THR A 132 13.22 2.33 6.09
CA THR A 132 12.13 3.07 5.44
C THR A 132 11.07 3.41 6.47
N MET A 133 10.77 4.69 6.60
CA MET A 133 9.75 5.18 7.51
C MET A 133 8.62 5.80 6.71
N PHE A 134 7.41 5.56 7.17
CA PHE A 134 6.20 6.10 6.53
C PHE A 134 5.54 7.09 7.45
N ARG A 135 4.96 8.13 6.88
CA ARG A 135 4.23 9.13 7.64
C ARG A 135 3.08 9.67 6.81
N LEU A 136 2.10 10.23 7.49
CA LEU A 136 1.01 10.91 6.79
C LEU A 136 1.51 12.22 6.20
N LYS A 137 1.00 12.58 5.05
CA LYS A 137 1.28 13.89 4.48
C LYS A 137 0.72 14.95 5.42
N ASN A 138 1.34 16.09 5.41
CA ASN A 138 0.95 17.25 6.23
C ASN A 138 1.17 17.02 7.73
N GLY A 139 2.06 16.10 8.06
CA GLY A 139 2.49 15.95 9.44
C GLY A 139 1.61 15.08 10.31
N GLY A 140 0.55 14.50 9.76
CA GLY A 140 -0.27 13.57 10.52
C GLY A 140 -0.85 14.18 11.78
N PRO A 141 -0.63 13.54 12.96
CA PRO A 141 -1.32 13.98 14.19
C PRO A 141 -1.02 15.40 14.58
N ILE A 142 0.20 15.87 14.27
CA ILE A 142 0.56 17.25 14.65
C ILE A 142 -0.26 18.25 13.89
N SER A 143 -0.47 18.05 12.59
CA SER A 143 -1.25 19.01 11.82
C SER A 143 -2.70 19.02 12.24
N ARG A 144 -3.22 17.93 12.78
CA ARG A 144 -4.59 17.92 13.31
C ARG A 144 -4.70 18.73 14.57
N GLY A 145 -3.71 18.64 15.40
CA GLY A 145 -3.72 19.36 16.66
C GLY A 145 -3.74 20.84 16.50
N LYS A 146 -3.34 21.28 15.39
CA LYS A 146 -3.39 22.69 15.16
C LYS A 146 -4.78 23.18 14.95
N GLN A 147 -5.30 22.52 14.95
CA GLN A 147 -6.32 22.84 14.74
C GLN A 147 -7.04 22.66 15.51
N VAL A 148 -6.24 22.49 15.61
CA VAL A 148 -6.59 22.19 16.18
C VAL A 148 -6.78 22.55 16.80
N LYS A 149 -6.75 22.89 17.19
CA LYS A 149 -6.76 23.09 17.58
C LYS A 149 -7.14 23.64 17.60
N ASN A 150 -7.40 23.85 17.11
CA ASN A 150 -7.75 24.12 17.07
C ASN A 150 -8.43 24.13 17.00
N THR A 151 -8.63 24.06 16.79
CA THR A 151 -9.25 23.87 16.80
C THR A 151 -9.72 23.92 17.12
N LEU A 152 -9.82 24.02 17.30
CA LEU A 152 -10.08 23.94 17.66
C LEU A 152 -10.21 24.27 17.89
N MET A 153 -10.35 24.34 17.99
CA MET A 153 -10.18 24.46 18.09
C MET A 153 -10.31 24.64 18.18
#